data_0f1ddff141ee06e98119620c465fd1a9
#
_entry.id   0f1ddff141ee06e98119620c465fd1a9
#
_cell.length_a   1.000
_cell.length_b   1.000
_cell.length_c   1.000
_cell.angle_alpha   90.00
_cell.angle_beta   90.00
_cell.angle_gamma   90.00
#
_symmetry.space_group_name_H-M   'P 1'
#
loop_
_entity.id
_entity.type
_entity.pdbx_description
1 polymer ?
#
loop_
_entity_poly.entity_id
_entity_poly.type
_entity_poly.pdbx_seq_one_letter_code
_entity_poly.pdbx_strand_id
1 'polypeptide(L)'
;MYKVARYSYENNLGGMFLYALDRDGRTYNEDDLNQIKPSNLLWTKTAIAESKGVSLAEIKAAAQHYLKRISYANTDLEAQNKAAEAVTQATTLYDVNKAILGGDYGQGLSNTYDAELEKGLLAIDLTTLYRALDQAVTAIEKAESYTPETIQALQTTKETVATELAGKTYTAAQVTTWQTEVQTALDNLKEKQTQPLKSVFSIDAGRKYFSVEQLEELVAKASQNGYTDVQLILGNDGLRFILDDMSVNVNGKKYNHNRVSKAIQRGNNAYYNDPNGNALTQKEMDRLLAFAKARNINIIPVINSPGHMDALLVAMEKLAIKNPAFDGSKRTVDLGNQKAVNFTKAIISKYVAYFSAHSEIFNFGGDEYANDVDTGGWAKLQSSGRYKDFVAYANDLAKIIKDAGMQPMSFNDGIYYNSDDSFGTFDPEIIISYWTAGWSGYDVAKPEYFVQKGHKIFNTNDAWYWVAGNVDSGIYQYDDALANMSKKAFTDVPAGSPNLPIIGSIQCVWYDDPRRDYDFERIYTLMDTFSENYREYMVVK
;
A
#
# COMPACT_ATOMS: atom_id res chain seq x y z
N MET A 1 27.41 -18.00 35.62
CA MET A 1 26.98 -18.02 34.21
C MET A 1 26.55 -16.63 33.74
N TYR A 2 25.41 -16.08 34.18
CA TYR A 2 24.91 -14.78 33.68
C TYR A 2 25.84 -13.60 33.97
N LYS A 3 26.59 -13.56 35.07
CA LYS A 3 27.62 -12.55 35.31
C LYS A 3 28.75 -12.60 34.28
N VAL A 4 29.12 -13.77 33.79
CA VAL A 4 30.10 -13.96 32.72
C VAL A 4 29.54 -13.44 31.40
N ALA A 5 28.25 -13.67 31.14
CA ALA A 5 27.56 -13.14 29.95
C ALA A 5 27.54 -11.59 29.94
N ARG A 6 27.24 -10.96 31.09
CA ARG A 6 27.29 -9.50 31.24
C ARG A 6 28.72 -8.96 31.03
N TYR A 7 29.71 -9.59 31.64
CA TYR A 7 31.10 -9.23 31.46
C TYR A 7 31.54 -9.32 29.99
N SER A 8 31.10 -10.40 29.31
CA SER A 8 31.39 -10.57 27.88
C SER A 8 30.79 -9.44 27.03
N TYR A 9 29.57 -9.02 27.33
CA TYR A 9 28.94 -7.87 26.68
C TYR A 9 29.67 -6.56 26.94
N GLU A 10 29.93 -6.24 28.20
CA GLU A 10 30.59 -4.99 28.64
C GLU A 10 32.02 -4.84 28.11
N ASN A 11 32.71 -5.93 27.83
CA ASN A 11 34.06 -5.95 27.31
C ASN A 11 34.13 -6.30 25.81
N ASN A 12 32.98 -6.30 25.12
CA ASN A 12 32.88 -6.55 23.67
C ASN A 12 33.59 -7.86 23.24
N LEU A 13 33.47 -8.90 24.05
CA LEU A 13 34.01 -10.23 23.72
C LEU A 13 33.06 -10.93 22.73
N GLY A 14 33.59 -11.89 21.95
CA GLY A 14 32.84 -12.61 20.91
C GLY A 14 31.67 -13.49 21.39
N GLY A 15 31.37 -13.49 22.69
CA GLY A 15 30.26 -14.21 23.30
C GLY A 15 30.69 -15.19 24.38
N MET A 16 29.76 -16.06 24.79
CA MET A 16 30.02 -17.12 25.74
C MET A 16 29.46 -18.46 25.25
N PHE A 17 30.05 -19.54 25.65
CA PHE A 17 29.59 -20.89 25.33
C PHE A 17 28.93 -21.53 26.55
N LEU A 18 27.77 -22.16 26.32
CA LEU A 18 27.03 -22.86 27.35
C LEU A 18 27.15 -24.37 27.12
N TYR A 19 27.71 -25.07 28.10
CA TYR A 19 27.81 -26.53 28.08
C TYR A 19 26.68 -27.17 28.93
N ALA A 20 26.06 -28.22 28.40
CA ALA A 20 25.01 -28.99 29.08
C ALA A 20 23.72 -28.17 29.34
N LEU A 21 23.07 -27.73 28.24
CA LEU A 21 21.78 -27.05 28.25
C LEU A 21 20.67 -27.89 28.95
N ASP A 22 20.75 -29.21 28.90
CA ASP A 22 19.84 -30.12 29.55
C ASP A 22 19.86 -30.00 31.09
N ARG A 23 20.98 -29.58 31.68
CA ARG A 23 21.09 -29.30 33.10
C ARG A 23 20.35 -28.04 33.53
N ASP A 24 20.27 -27.05 32.67
CA ASP A 24 19.47 -25.85 32.92
C ASP A 24 17.96 -26.12 32.76
N GLY A 25 17.59 -27.14 31.99
CA GLY A 25 16.21 -27.61 31.89
C GLY A 25 15.73 -28.41 33.11
N ARG A 26 16.59 -28.70 34.08
CA ARG A 26 16.32 -29.55 35.21
C ARG A 26 16.86 -28.91 36.48
N THR A 27 16.12 -29.10 37.57
CA THR A 27 16.61 -28.83 38.91
C THR A 27 16.32 -30.05 39.80
N TYR A 28 17.19 -30.27 40.73
CA TYR A 28 17.08 -31.39 41.67
C TYR A 28 16.40 -30.90 42.95
N ASN A 29 15.53 -31.73 43.52
CA ASN A 29 15.06 -31.53 44.88
C ASN A 29 16.23 -31.81 45.82
N GLU A 30 16.56 -30.86 46.70
CA GLU A 30 17.68 -31.02 47.65
C GLU A 30 17.44 -32.18 48.63
N ASP A 31 16.16 -32.48 48.90
CA ASP A 31 15.74 -33.58 49.80
C ASP A 31 15.64 -34.94 49.10
N ASP A 32 15.51 -34.95 47.76
CA ASP A 32 15.44 -36.17 46.95
C ASP A 32 16.01 -35.94 45.54
N LEU A 33 17.26 -36.30 45.35
CA LEU A 33 17.99 -36.13 44.08
C LEU A 33 17.44 -36.95 42.91
N ASN A 34 16.47 -37.83 43.14
CA ASN A 34 15.77 -38.58 42.09
C ASN A 34 14.58 -37.79 41.49
N GLN A 35 14.15 -36.72 42.15
CA GLN A 35 13.11 -35.85 41.67
C GLN A 35 13.70 -34.70 40.81
N ILE A 36 13.55 -34.82 39.55
CA ILE A 36 14.00 -33.80 38.59
C ILE A 36 12.80 -32.95 38.23
N LYS A 37 12.89 -31.62 38.46
CA LYS A 37 11.87 -30.64 38.07
C LYS A 37 12.36 -29.74 36.95
N PRO A 38 11.51 -29.34 36.01
CA PRO A 38 11.91 -28.41 34.93
C PRO A 38 12.22 -27.02 35.49
N SER A 39 13.38 -26.44 35.14
CA SER A 39 13.76 -25.07 35.51
C SER A 39 13.37 -24.03 34.46
N ASN A 40 12.71 -24.44 33.41
CA ASN A 40 12.32 -23.59 32.27
C ASN A 40 13.50 -22.79 31.65
N LEU A 41 14.71 -23.35 31.73
CA LEU A 41 15.94 -22.75 31.19
C LEU A 41 16.28 -21.38 31.82
N LEU A 42 16.04 -21.21 33.12
CA LEU A 42 16.22 -19.97 33.85
C LEU A 42 17.63 -19.38 33.67
N TRP A 43 18.66 -20.20 33.82
CA TRP A 43 20.04 -19.78 33.70
C TRP A 43 20.41 -19.34 32.26
N THR A 44 19.97 -20.11 31.27
CA THR A 44 20.20 -19.84 29.86
C THR A 44 19.50 -18.54 29.42
N LYS A 45 18.24 -18.38 29.79
CA LYS A 45 17.47 -17.17 29.44
C LYS A 45 18.08 -15.92 30.07
N THR A 46 18.52 -16.02 31.32
CA THR A 46 19.22 -14.90 31.99
C THR A 46 20.55 -14.61 31.33
N ALA A 47 21.36 -15.62 31.00
CA ALA A 47 22.63 -15.42 30.32
C ALA A 47 22.48 -14.78 28.91
N ILE A 48 21.43 -15.18 28.17
CA ILE A 48 21.12 -14.56 26.86
C ILE A 48 20.77 -13.07 27.03
N ALA A 49 19.94 -12.72 27.99
CA ALA A 49 19.56 -11.32 28.24
C ALA A 49 20.79 -10.48 28.65
N GLU A 50 21.64 -11.00 29.52
CA GLU A 50 22.88 -10.35 29.93
C GLU A 50 23.86 -10.17 28.77
N SER A 51 24.00 -11.18 27.91
CA SER A 51 24.89 -11.12 26.73
C SER A 51 24.44 -10.12 25.66
N LYS A 52 23.16 -9.75 25.67
CA LYS A 52 22.57 -8.74 24.79
C LYS A 52 22.52 -7.34 25.41
N GLY A 53 23.00 -7.18 26.61
CA GLY A 53 22.99 -5.90 27.32
C GLY A 53 21.60 -5.42 27.73
N VAL A 54 20.62 -6.32 27.85
CA VAL A 54 19.25 -5.98 28.28
C VAL A 54 19.32 -5.30 29.65
N SER A 55 18.65 -4.17 29.80
CA SER A 55 18.57 -3.43 31.06
C SER A 55 17.54 -4.06 32.01
N LEU A 56 17.68 -3.80 33.30
CA LEU A 56 16.71 -4.25 34.31
C LEU A 56 15.31 -3.67 34.04
N ALA A 57 15.23 -2.42 33.52
CA ALA A 57 13.96 -1.79 33.18
C ALA A 57 13.25 -2.51 32.02
N GLU A 58 13.99 -2.81 30.95
CA GLU A 58 13.45 -3.53 29.77
C GLU A 58 12.94 -4.93 30.15
N ILE A 59 13.71 -5.70 30.91
CA ILE A 59 13.27 -7.06 31.29
C ILE A 59 12.08 -7.02 32.25
N LYS A 60 12.00 -6.03 33.16
CA LYS A 60 10.81 -5.82 34.00
C LYS A 60 9.58 -5.48 33.17
N ALA A 61 9.70 -4.59 32.19
CA ALA A 61 8.60 -4.24 31.29
C ALA A 61 8.11 -5.46 30.50
N ALA A 62 9.03 -6.24 29.94
CA ALA A 62 8.72 -7.48 29.23
C ALA A 62 8.03 -8.51 30.15
N ALA A 63 8.50 -8.66 31.38
CA ALA A 63 7.91 -9.56 32.35
C ALA A 63 6.49 -9.13 32.78
N GLN A 64 6.25 -7.84 32.98
CA GLN A 64 4.92 -7.30 33.27
C GLN A 64 3.96 -7.52 32.09
N HIS A 65 4.44 -7.31 30.87
CA HIS A 65 3.65 -7.59 29.67
C HIS A 65 3.30 -9.09 29.58
N TYR A 66 4.26 -9.98 29.81
CA TYR A 66 4.03 -11.41 29.86
C TYR A 66 2.99 -11.81 30.91
N LEU A 67 3.08 -11.26 32.13
CA LEU A 67 2.12 -11.53 33.20
C LEU A 67 0.70 -11.09 32.86
N LYS A 68 0.53 -9.96 32.20
CA LYS A 68 -0.77 -9.54 31.67
C LYS A 68 -1.31 -10.55 30.64
N ARG A 69 -0.46 -11.00 29.74
CA ARG A 69 -0.82 -11.94 28.67
C ARG A 69 -1.25 -13.30 29.22
N ILE A 70 -0.52 -13.86 30.17
CA ILE A 70 -0.86 -15.17 30.76
C ILE A 70 -2.10 -15.14 31.66
N SER A 71 -2.61 -13.95 32.03
CA SER A 71 -3.91 -13.85 32.70
C SER A 71 -5.08 -14.28 31.80
N TYR A 72 -4.85 -14.38 30.49
CA TYR A 72 -5.81 -14.94 29.52
C TYR A 72 -5.72 -16.46 29.42
N ALA A 73 -4.64 -17.03 29.88
CA ALA A 73 -4.48 -18.47 30.03
C ALA A 73 -4.90 -18.91 31.41
N ASN A 74 -5.17 -20.16 31.61
CA ASN A 74 -5.56 -20.82 32.86
C ASN A 74 -4.58 -20.58 34.03
N THR A 75 -4.23 -19.36 34.34
CA THR A 75 -3.23 -19.01 35.35
C THR A 75 -3.88 -18.77 36.70
N ASP A 76 -3.28 -19.31 37.75
CA ASP A 76 -3.66 -19.00 39.10
C ASP A 76 -3.41 -17.50 39.38
N LEU A 77 -4.48 -16.77 39.72
CA LEU A 77 -4.41 -15.34 39.95
C LEU A 77 -3.51 -14.98 41.15
N GLU A 78 -3.47 -15.81 42.17
CA GLU A 78 -2.60 -15.62 43.33
C GLU A 78 -1.14 -15.78 42.95
N ALA A 79 -0.81 -16.82 42.19
CA ALA A 79 0.54 -17.05 41.68
C ALA A 79 0.99 -15.92 40.73
N GLN A 80 0.08 -15.43 39.87
CA GLN A 80 0.35 -14.30 38.98
C GLN A 80 0.64 -13.01 39.77
N ASN A 81 -0.16 -12.68 40.78
CA ASN A 81 0.03 -11.51 41.62
C ASN A 81 1.38 -11.57 42.38
N LYS A 82 1.73 -12.74 42.93
CA LYS A 82 3.02 -12.96 43.58
C LYS A 82 4.19 -12.77 42.60
N ALA A 83 4.06 -13.29 41.38
CA ALA A 83 5.07 -13.08 40.35
C ALA A 83 5.19 -11.62 39.95
N ALA A 84 4.10 -10.87 39.80
CA ALA A 84 4.11 -9.44 39.47
C ALA A 84 4.78 -8.60 40.57
N GLU A 85 4.51 -8.92 41.84
CA GLU A 85 5.19 -8.30 42.99
C GLU A 85 6.68 -8.60 42.99
N ALA A 86 7.06 -9.87 42.80
CA ALA A 86 8.46 -10.30 42.73
C ALA A 86 9.20 -9.61 41.56
N VAL A 87 8.59 -9.47 40.39
CA VAL A 87 9.16 -8.71 39.26
C VAL A 87 9.37 -7.24 39.65
N THR A 88 8.42 -6.63 40.33
CA THR A 88 8.54 -5.23 40.77
C THR A 88 9.68 -5.03 41.73
N GLN A 89 9.88 -5.95 42.67
CA GLN A 89 10.94 -5.90 43.68
C GLN A 89 12.30 -6.41 43.19
N ALA A 90 12.35 -7.07 42.04
CA ALA A 90 13.58 -7.66 41.49
C ALA A 90 14.69 -6.58 41.30
N THR A 91 15.91 -6.94 41.61
CA THR A 91 17.10 -6.09 41.49
C THR A 91 18.08 -6.56 40.41
N THR A 92 17.88 -7.76 39.88
CA THR A 92 18.69 -8.35 38.80
C THR A 92 17.81 -8.96 37.71
N LEU A 93 18.38 -9.17 36.52
CA LEU A 93 17.70 -9.90 35.44
C LEU A 93 17.35 -11.33 35.87
N TYR A 94 18.21 -11.93 36.66
CA TYR A 94 17.97 -13.27 37.23
C TYR A 94 16.72 -13.29 38.11
N ASP A 95 16.54 -12.33 39.00
CA ASP A 95 15.38 -12.28 39.90
C ASP A 95 14.08 -12.11 39.11
N VAL A 96 14.10 -11.29 38.03
CA VAL A 96 12.93 -11.13 37.13
C VAL A 96 12.61 -12.46 36.45
N ASN A 97 13.60 -13.10 35.86
CA ASN A 97 13.39 -14.41 35.20
C ASN A 97 12.95 -15.49 36.18
N LYS A 98 13.49 -15.49 37.39
CA LYS A 98 13.09 -16.41 38.46
C LYS A 98 11.62 -16.24 38.84
N ALA A 99 11.15 -15.01 38.96
CA ALA A 99 9.75 -14.70 39.27
C ALA A 99 8.80 -15.23 38.18
N ILE A 100 9.19 -15.13 36.90
CA ILE A 100 8.36 -15.59 35.79
C ILE A 100 8.46 -17.10 35.56
N LEU A 101 9.66 -17.68 35.66
CA LEU A 101 9.89 -19.08 35.30
C LEU A 101 9.71 -20.04 36.47
N GLY A 102 9.43 -19.52 37.67
CA GLY A 102 9.19 -20.34 38.85
C GLY A 102 10.44 -21.09 39.32
N GLY A 103 11.56 -20.39 39.46
CA GLY A 103 12.85 -21.00 39.85
C GLY A 103 12.91 -21.60 41.25
N ASP A 104 11.95 -21.29 42.13
CA ASP A 104 11.72 -21.96 43.40
C ASP A 104 10.48 -22.84 43.30
N TYR A 105 10.67 -24.12 43.45
CA TYR A 105 9.68 -25.17 43.29
C TYR A 105 8.40 -24.90 44.08
N GLY A 106 7.27 -24.80 43.38
CA GLY A 106 5.99 -24.56 44.00
C GLY A 106 5.67 -23.10 44.29
N GLN A 107 6.57 -22.15 43.96
CA GLN A 107 6.29 -20.72 44.01
C GLN A 107 6.31 -20.15 42.56
N GLY A 108 5.46 -19.20 42.27
CA GLY A 108 5.26 -18.71 40.94
C GLY A 108 4.13 -19.47 40.21
N LEU A 109 4.33 -19.79 38.93
CA LEU A 109 3.28 -20.34 38.05
C LEU A 109 3.21 -21.89 38.05
N SER A 110 4.03 -22.59 38.83
CA SER A 110 4.10 -24.04 38.82
C SER A 110 2.81 -24.70 39.32
N ASN A 111 2.11 -24.10 40.29
CA ASN A 111 0.83 -24.63 40.78
C ASN A 111 -0.25 -24.62 39.69
N THR A 112 -0.20 -23.66 38.78
CA THR A 112 -1.08 -23.63 37.63
C THR A 112 -0.78 -24.77 36.65
N TYR A 113 0.50 -25.07 36.44
CA TYR A 113 0.93 -26.19 35.61
C TYR A 113 0.39 -27.54 36.13
N ASP A 114 0.54 -27.84 37.40
CA ASP A 114 0.07 -29.09 38.01
C ASP A 114 -1.47 -29.19 37.93
N ALA A 115 -2.19 -28.12 38.22
CA ALA A 115 -3.64 -28.09 38.13
C ALA A 115 -4.17 -28.28 36.69
N GLU A 116 -3.46 -27.77 35.70
CA GLU A 116 -3.80 -27.97 34.28
C GLU A 116 -3.53 -29.43 33.86
N LEU A 117 -2.43 -30.03 34.35
CA LEU A 117 -2.08 -31.40 34.05
C LEU A 117 -3.13 -32.38 34.62
N GLU A 118 -3.57 -32.19 35.86
CA GLU A 118 -4.62 -33.01 36.50
C GLU A 118 -5.94 -32.96 35.73
N LYS A 119 -6.27 -31.83 35.14
CA LYS A 119 -7.46 -31.66 34.30
C LYS A 119 -7.29 -32.15 32.86
N GLY A 120 -6.11 -32.64 32.50
CA GLY A 120 -5.79 -33.05 31.13
C GLY A 120 -5.69 -31.88 30.13
N LEU A 121 -5.70 -30.63 30.62
CA LEU A 121 -5.68 -29.45 29.76
C LEU A 121 -4.33 -29.25 29.08
N LEU A 122 -3.24 -29.67 29.69
CA LEU A 122 -1.89 -29.60 29.10
C LEU A 122 -1.72 -30.46 27.84
N ALA A 123 -2.62 -31.41 27.60
CA ALA A 123 -2.64 -32.17 26.35
C ALA A 123 -3.20 -31.34 25.15
N ILE A 124 -3.81 -30.18 25.44
CA ILE A 124 -4.38 -29.31 24.44
C ILE A 124 -3.33 -28.25 24.09
N ASP A 125 -2.97 -28.17 22.80
CA ASP A 125 -2.02 -27.16 22.31
C ASP A 125 -2.69 -25.78 22.25
N LEU A 126 -2.29 -24.89 23.16
CA LEU A 126 -2.75 -23.50 23.25
C LEU A 126 -1.81 -22.52 22.53
N THR A 127 -0.71 -22.99 21.94
CA THR A 127 0.36 -22.11 21.41
C THR A 127 -0.15 -21.10 20.40
N THR A 128 -1.02 -21.54 19.50
CA THR A 128 -1.54 -20.66 18.42
C THR A 128 -2.58 -19.67 18.98
N LEU A 129 -3.43 -20.12 19.91
CA LEU A 129 -4.37 -19.23 20.58
C LEU A 129 -3.64 -18.15 21.39
N TYR A 130 -2.59 -18.52 22.15
CA TYR A 130 -1.82 -17.56 22.92
C TYR A 130 -1.11 -16.53 22.02
N ARG A 131 -0.63 -16.96 20.85
CA ARG A 131 -0.05 -16.05 19.87
C ARG A 131 -1.08 -15.04 19.37
N ALA A 132 -2.30 -15.48 19.06
CA ALA A 132 -3.38 -14.59 18.63
C ALA A 132 -3.80 -13.63 19.77
N LEU A 133 -3.89 -14.10 21.01
CA LEU A 133 -4.18 -13.25 22.16
C LEU A 133 -3.07 -12.23 22.44
N ASP A 134 -1.80 -12.59 22.22
CA ASP A 134 -0.67 -11.67 22.32
C ASP A 134 -0.72 -10.57 21.26
N GLN A 135 -1.05 -10.94 20.03
CA GLN A 135 -1.31 -9.97 18.95
C GLN A 135 -2.48 -9.04 19.29
N ALA A 136 -3.56 -9.60 19.86
CA ALA A 136 -4.70 -8.80 20.30
C ALA A 136 -4.33 -7.80 21.40
N VAL A 137 -3.52 -8.22 22.40
CA VAL A 137 -2.99 -7.30 23.43
C VAL A 137 -2.17 -6.19 22.79
N THR A 138 -1.27 -6.53 21.88
CA THR A 138 -0.41 -5.56 21.20
C THR A 138 -1.24 -4.54 20.39
N ALA A 139 -2.29 -5.00 19.72
CA ALA A 139 -3.19 -4.11 18.99
C ALA A 139 -3.99 -3.20 19.93
N ILE A 140 -4.49 -3.74 21.05
CA ILE A 140 -5.24 -2.98 22.06
C ILE A 140 -4.34 -1.92 22.75
N GLU A 141 -3.08 -2.19 22.98
CA GLU A 141 -2.11 -1.20 23.50
C GLU A 141 -1.89 -0.03 22.50
N LYS A 142 -2.22 -0.23 21.24
CA LYS A 142 -2.20 0.78 20.17
C LYS A 142 -3.62 1.18 19.72
N ALA A 143 -4.58 1.17 20.63
CA ALA A 143 -6.00 1.40 20.32
C ALA A 143 -6.27 2.73 19.59
N GLU A 144 -5.46 3.77 19.85
CA GLU A 144 -5.55 5.05 19.16
C GLU A 144 -5.26 4.98 17.65
N SER A 145 -4.60 3.91 17.21
CA SER A 145 -4.29 3.67 15.79
C SER A 145 -5.45 3.03 15.02
N TYR A 146 -6.50 2.58 15.70
CA TYR A 146 -7.61 1.85 15.09
C TYR A 146 -8.95 2.56 15.28
N THR A 147 -9.94 2.21 14.44
CA THR A 147 -11.30 2.75 14.61
C THR A 147 -11.94 2.22 15.89
N PRO A 148 -12.74 3.04 16.61
CA PRO A 148 -13.33 2.64 17.89
C PRO A 148 -14.13 1.34 17.83
N GLU A 149 -14.88 1.14 16.76
CA GLU A 149 -15.75 -0.04 16.57
C GLU A 149 -14.93 -1.32 16.47
N THR A 150 -13.85 -1.32 15.67
CA THR A 150 -13.07 -2.53 15.43
C THR A 150 -12.18 -2.89 16.60
N ILE A 151 -11.60 -1.90 17.27
CA ILE A 151 -10.80 -2.15 18.47
C ILE A 151 -11.67 -2.60 19.66
N GLN A 152 -12.88 -2.06 19.80
CA GLN A 152 -13.84 -2.50 20.80
C GLN A 152 -14.31 -3.94 20.56
N ALA A 153 -14.55 -4.33 19.29
CA ALA A 153 -14.89 -5.70 18.93
C ALA A 153 -13.76 -6.67 19.31
N LEU A 154 -12.50 -6.31 19.00
CA LEU A 154 -11.34 -7.12 19.41
C LEU A 154 -11.22 -7.24 20.94
N GLN A 155 -11.42 -6.14 21.67
CA GLN A 155 -11.41 -6.15 23.14
C GLN A 155 -12.47 -7.10 23.69
N THR A 156 -13.70 -7.02 23.20
CA THR A 156 -14.81 -7.89 23.63
C THR A 156 -14.52 -9.36 23.33
N THR A 157 -14.04 -9.68 22.12
CA THR A 157 -13.67 -11.05 21.74
C THR A 157 -12.57 -11.59 22.66
N LYS A 158 -11.51 -10.81 22.86
CA LYS A 158 -10.41 -11.17 23.76
C LYS A 158 -10.89 -11.43 25.19
N GLU A 159 -11.76 -10.57 25.75
CA GLU A 159 -12.29 -10.70 27.10
C GLU A 159 -13.18 -11.94 27.26
N THR A 160 -14.00 -12.23 26.25
CA THR A 160 -14.83 -13.45 26.21
C THR A 160 -13.95 -14.69 26.24
N VAL A 161 -12.99 -14.78 25.33
CA VAL A 161 -12.06 -15.91 25.27
C VAL A 161 -11.25 -16.07 26.56
N ALA A 162 -10.77 -14.96 27.15
CA ALA A 162 -10.04 -14.96 28.40
C ALA A 162 -10.90 -15.51 29.56
N THR A 163 -12.17 -15.12 29.63
CA THR A 163 -13.12 -15.56 30.65
C THR A 163 -13.37 -17.08 30.53
N GLU A 164 -13.58 -17.55 29.30
CA GLU A 164 -13.82 -18.98 29.05
C GLU A 164 -12.58 -19.83 29.32
N LEU A 165 -11.38 -19.38 28.93
CA LEU A 165 -10.11 -20.01 29.29
C LEU A 165 -9.91 -20.10 30.81
N ALA A 166 -10.23 -19.04 31.55
CA ALA A 166 -10.11 -19.00 33.01
C ALA A 166 -11.03 -20.02 33.70
N GLY A 167 -12.10 -20.45 33.06
CA GLY A 167 -12.98 -21.53 33.56
C GLY A 167 -12.33 -22.89 33.65
N LYS A 168 -11.19 -23.10 33.02
CA LYS A 168 -10.39 -24.37 33.06
C LYS A 168 -11.18 -25.63 32.68
N THR A 169 -12.17 -25.49 31.81
CA THR A 169 -13.00 -26.59 31.33
C THR A 169 -13.30 -26.40 29.85
N TYR A 170 -12.36 -26.78 28.98
CA TYR A 170 -12.49 -26.62 27.54
C TYR A 170 -11.94 -27.82 26.76
N THR A 171 -12.35 -27.95 25.54
CA THR A 171 -11.92 -28.97 24.58
C THR A 171 -11.00 -28.38 23.53
N ALA A 172 -10.24 -29.23 22.83
CA ALA A 172 -9.42 -28.81 21.71
C ALA A 172 -10.24 -28.13 20.60
N ALA A 173 -11.49 -28.55 20.37
CA ALA A 173 -12.39 -27.94 19.43
C ALA A 173 -12.76 -26.50 19.83
N GLN A 174 -13.03 -26.24 21.09
CA GLN A 174 -13.29 -24.89 21.60
C GLN A 174 -12.06 -23.99 21.45
N VAL A 175 -10.86 -24.51 21.72
CA VAL A 175 -9.62 -23.75 21.50
C VAL A 175 -9.46 -23.34 20.04
N THR A 176 -9.77 -24.22 19.08
CA THR A 176 -9.76 -23.91 17.65
C THR A 176 -10.79 -22.82 17.29
N THR A 177 -11.98 -22.89 17.89
CA THR A 177 -13.03 -21.86 17.71
C THR A 177 -12.54 -20.51 18.21
N TRP A 178 -12.06 -20.42 19.46
CA TRP A 178 -11.54 -19.19 20.04
C TRP A 178 -10.37 -18.59 19.25
N GLN A 179 -9.47 -19.44 18.76
CA GLN A 179 -8.39 -19.01 17.88
C GLN A 179 -8.91 -18.34 16.62
N THR A 180 -9.93 -18.93 15.99
CA THR A 180 -10.57 -18.39 14.78
C THR A 180 -11.26 -17.06 15.08
N GLU A 181 -11.97 -16.96 16.19
CA GLU A 181 -12.68 -15.73 16.61
C GLU A 181 -11.69 -14.58 16.86
N VAL A 182 -10.62 -14.82 17.63
CA VAL A 182 -9.59 -13.80 17.89
C VAL A 182 -8.88 -13.40 16.61
N GLN A 183 -8.52 -14.36 15.74
CA GLN A 183 -7.89 -14.06 14.46
C GLN A 183 -8.81 -13.24 13.56
N THR A 184 -10.09 -13.62 13.46
CA THR A 184 -11.09 -12.86 12.69
C THR A 184 -11.22 -11.42 13.20
N ALA A 185 -11.24 -11.24 14.52
CA ALA A 185 -11.31 -9.90 15.10
C ALA A 185 -10.03 -9.07 14.83
N LEU A 186 -8.86 -9.72 14.80
CA LEU A 186 -7.59 -9.09 14.40
C LEU A 186 -7.59 -8.70 12.91
N ASP A 187 -8.05 -9.60 12.05
CA ASP A 187 -8.10 -9.38 10.59
C ASP A 187 -9.12 -8.28 10.21
N ASN A 188 -10.11 -8.03 11.07
CA ASN A 188 -11.12 -6.99 10.91
C ASN A 188 -10.71 -5.63 11.51
N LEU A 189 -9.51 -5.48 12.08
CA LEU A 189 -9.05 -4.20 12.58
C LEU A 189 -8.91 -3.19 11.44
N LYS A 190 -9.53 -2.03 11.65
CA LYS A 190 -9.40 -0.88 10.75
C LYS A 190 -8.49 0.15 11.36
N GLU A 191 -7.40 0.48 10.67
CA GLU A 191 -6.55 1.58 11.10
C GLU A 191 -7.34 2.90 11.05
N LYS A 192 -7.14 3.73 12.07
CA LYS A 192 -7.70 5.07 12.10
C LYS A 192 -6.96 5.92 11.08
N GLN A 193 -7.68 6.40 10.10
CA GLN A 193 -7.09 7.30 9.11
C GLN A 193 -6.64 8.60 9.78
N THR A 194 -5.35 8.82 9.80
CA THR A 194 -4.75 10.05 10.37
C THR A 194 -4.80 11.23 9.42
N GLN A 195 -5.04 10.98 8.13
CA GLN A 195 -5.21 11.99 7.09
C GLN A 195 -6.59 11.85 6.42
N PRO A 196 -7.28 12.95 6.12
CA PRO A 196 -8.52 12.91 5.36
C PRO A 196 -8.30 12.20 4.02
N LEU A 197 -9.27 11.37 3.61
CA LEU A 197 -9.24 10.76 2.28
C LEU A 197 -9.32 11.83 1.21
N LYS A 198 -8.51 11.68 0.16
CA LYS A 198 -8.57 12.54 -1.01
C LYS A 198 -9.77 12.15 -1.88
N SER A 199 -10.53 13.14 -2.33
CA SER A 199 -11.56 13.00 -3.36
C SER A 199 -11.08 13.67 -4.64
N VAL A 200 -10.99 12.89 -5.73
CA VAL A 200 -10.33 13.32 -6.96
C VAL A 200 -11.29 13.23 -8.14
N PHE A 201 -11.39 14.31 -8.92
CA PHE A 201 -12.00 14.26 -10.23
C PHE A 201 -10.92 14.13 -11.30
N SER A 202 -11.08 13.19 -12.23
CA SER A 202 -10.12 12.92 -13.31
C SER A 202 -10.73 13.18 -14.68
N ILE A 203 -10.01 13.89 -15.55
CA ILE A 203 -10.43 14.22 -16.91
C ILE A 203 -9.34 13.89 -17.93
N ASP A 204 -9.71 13.18 -19.00
CA ASP A 204 -8.83 12.88 -20.12
C ASP A 204 -8.72 14.08 -21.09
N ALA A 205 -7.75 14.94 -20.81
CA ALA A 205 -7.36 16.06 -21.67
C ALA A 205 -6.12 15.72 -22.52
N GLY A 206 -5.75 14.44 -22.62
CA GLY A 206 -4.67 13.95 -23.47
C GLY A 206 -5.18 13.50 -24.84
N ARG A 207 -6.25 12.70 -24.86
CA ARG A 207 -6.88 12.26 -26.11
C ARG A 207 -7.62 13.41 -26.79
N LYS A 208 -8.41 14.17 -26.04
CA LYS A 208 -9.14 15.35 -26.51
C LYS A 208 -8.49 16.63 -25.99
N TYR A 209 -8.40 17.67 -26.85
CA TYR A 209 -7.91 18.98 -26.41
C TYR A 209 -8.98 19.67 -25.55
N PHE A 210 -8.59 20.23 -24.44
CA PHE A 210 -9.38 21.16 -23.64
C PHE A 210 -8.67 22.51 -23.56
N SER A 211 -9.40 23.60 -23.77
CA SER A 211 -8.84 24.94 -23.57
C SER A 211 -8.63 25.20 -22.08
N VAL A 212 -7.78 26.17 -21.74
CA VAL A 212 -7.56 26.56 -20.35
C VAL A 212 -8.83 27.00 -19.66
N GLU A 213 -9.73 27.70 -20.36
CA GLU A 213 -11.03 28.14 -19.85
C GLU A 213 -11.91 26.96 -19.49
N GLN A 214 -12.00 25.94 -20.33
CA GLN A 214 -12.75 24.72 -20.06
C GLN A 214 -12.19 23.95 -18.84
N LEU A 215 -10.87 23.89 -18.71
CA LEU A 215 -10.24 23.25 -17.53
C LEU A 215 -10.45 24.08 -16.26
N GLU A 216 -10.44 25.42 -16.33
CA GLU A 216 -10.79 26.29 -15.20
C GLU A 216 -12.22 26.07 -14.74
N GLU A 217 -13.18 25.88 -15.67
CA GLU A 217 -14.58 25.56 -15.33
C GLU A 217 -14.68 24.22 -14.57
N LEU A 218 -13.97 23.19 -15.02
CA LEU A 218 -13.92 21.89 -14.34
C LEU A 218 -13.28 22.00 -12.94
N VAL A 219 -12.19 22.74 -12.80
CA VAL A 219 -11.54 23.02 -11.50
C VAL A 219 -12.48 23.81 -10.58
N ALA A 220 -13.20 24.81 -11.10
CA ALA A 220 -14.17 25.57 -10.33
C ALA A 220 -15.31 24.68 -9.84
N LYS A 221 -15.82 23.79 -10.69
CA LYS A 221 -16.87 22.82 -10.34
C LYS A 221 -16.37 21.82 -9.29
N ALA A 222 -15.15 21.28 -9.46
CA ALA A 222 -14.54 20.39 -8.48
C ALA A 222 -14.42 21.07 -7.11
N SER A 223 -13.97 22.32 -7.11
CA SER A 223 -13.89 23.12 -5.88
C SER A 223 -15.26 23.37 -5.24
N GLN A 224 -16.30 23.67 -6.00
CA GLN A 224 -17.67 23.85 -5.50
C GLN A 224 -18.22 22.57 -4.86
N ASN A 225 -17.89 21.43 -5.42
CA ASN A 225 -18.34 20.13 -4.98
C ASN A 225 -17.49 19.54 -3.83
N GLY A 226 -16.45 20.23 -3.39
CA GLY A 226 -15.62 19.82 -2.26
C GLY A 226 -14.56 18.75 -2.61
N TYR A 227 -14.23 18.54 -3.88
CA TYR A 227 -13.07 17.73 -4.25
C TYR A 227 -11.79 18.33 -3.69
N THR A 228 -10.82 17.48 -3.39
CA THR A 228 -9.49 17.89 -2.92
C THR A 228 -8.51 18.10 -4.07
N ASP A 229 -8.66 17.31 -5.13
CA ASP A 229 -7.71 17.25 -6.23
C ASP A 229 -8.46 17.12 -7.58
N VAL A 230 -7.80 17.57 -8.65
CA VAL A 230 -8.16 17.24 -10.03
C VAL A 230 -6.99 16.52 -10.67
N GLN A 231 -7.21 15.28 -11.11
CA GLN A 231 -6.26 14.54 -11.93
C GLN A 231 -6.42 14.98 -13.38
N LEU A 232 -5.39 15.61 -13.92
CA LEU A 232 -5.36 16.14 -15.26
C LEU A 232 -4.51 15.26 -16.16
N ILE A 233 -5.16 14.48 -17.01
CA ILE A 233 -4.49 13.58 -17.94
C ILE A 233 -4.09 14.40 -19.17
N LEU A 234 -2.81 14.73 -19.30
CA LEU A 234 -2.24 15.58 -20.35
C LEU A 234 -1.55 14.78 -21.45
N GLY A 235 -1.04 13.58 -21.09
CA GLY A 235 -0.45 12.62 -22.00
C GLY A 235 -1.22 11.31 -21.94
N ASN A 236 -2.02 11.02 -22.98
CA ASN A 236 -2.78 9.79 -23.15
C ASN A 236 -3.15 9.70 -24.65
N ASP A 237 -2.46 8.83 -25.38
CA ASP A 237 -2.41 8.76 -26.84
C ASP A 237 -1.93 10.08 -27.49
N GLY A 238 -2.55 11.21 -27.20
CA GLY A 238 -2.02 12.56 -27.46
C GLY A 238 -1.15 13.07 -26.31
N LEU A 239 -0.40 14.15 -26.57
CA LEU A 239 0.32 14.92 -25.55
C LEU A 239 -0.06 16.38 -25.68
N ARG A 240 -1.09 16.79 -24.94
CA ARG A 240 -1.81 18.06 -25.13
C ARG A 240 -1.31 19.22 -24.26
N PHE A 241 -0.05 19.14 -23.85
CA PHE A 241 0.64 20.22 -23.15
C PHE A 241 2.09 20.31 -23.62
N ILE A 242 2.54 21.52 -24.00
CA ILE A 242 3.89 21.77 -24.50
C ILE A 242 4.57 22.82 -23.63
N LEU A 243 5.71 22.46 -23.04
CA LEU A 243 6.54 23.38 -22.25
C LEU A 243 7.28 24.40 -23.14
N ASP A 244 7.63 25.55 -22.58
CA ASP A 244 8.42 26.58 -23.25
C ASP A 244 9.81 26.08 -23.65
N ASP A 245 10.36 25.12 -22.93
CA ASP A 245 11.57 24.39 -23.30
C ASP A 245 11.37 22.87 -23.35
N MET A 246 11.12 22.37 -24.56
CA MET A 246 11.07 20.92 -24.85
C MET A 246 12.42 20.36 -25.33
N SER A 247 13.52 21.09 -25.20
CA SER A 247 14.83 20.59 -25.63
C SER A 247 15.29 19.42 -24.75
N VAL A 248 15.86 18.38 -25.34
CA VAL A 248 16.43 17.24 -24.63
C VAL A 248 17.80 16.87 -25.18
N ASN A 249 18.70 16.45 -24.29
CA ASN A 249 19.98 15.89 -24.65
C ASN A 249 19.99 14.41 -24.26
N VAL A 250 19.87 13.52 -25.21
CA VAL A 250 19.67 12.10 -24.97
C VAL A 250 20.27 11.27 -26.11
N ASN A 251 20.77 10.09 -25.79
CA ASN A 251 21.39 9.18 -26.76
C ASN A 251 22.59 9.83 -27.52
N GLY A 252 23.36 10.69 -26.85
CA GLY A 252 24.46 11.43 -27.44
C GLY A 252 24.05 12.51 -28.46
N LYS A 253 22.78 12.87 -28.51
CA LYS A 253 22.22 13.84 -29.45
C LYS A 253 21.39 14.92 -28.75
N LYS A 254 21.61 16.16 -29.16
CA LYS A 254 20.80 17.29 -28.72
C LYS A 254 19.64 17.50 -29.67
N TYR A 255 18.42 17.48 -29.13
CA TYR A 255 17.20 17.87 -29.84
C TYR A 255 16.74 19.21 -29.27
N ASN A 256 16.67 20.24 -30.12
CA ASN A 256 16.23 21.57 -29.67
C ASN A 256 14.71 21.64 -29.50
N HIS A 257 14.24 22.63 -28.75
CA HIS A 257 12.84 22.86 -28.44
C HIS A 257 11.96 22.83 -29.71
N ASN A 258 12.30 23.61 -30.76
CA ASN A 258 11.48 23.70 -31.96
C ASN A 258 11.31 22.37 -32.69
N ARG A 259 12.33 21.51 -32.68
CA ARG A 259 12.23 20.19 -33.32
C ARG A 259 11.34 19.25 -32.51
N VAL A 260 11.50 19.24 -31.19
CA VAL A 260 10.73 18.36 -30.28
C VAL A 260 9.27 18.79 -30.27
N SER A 261 8.98 20.04 -29.99
CA SER A 261 7.60 20.56 -29.93
C SER A 261 6.85 20.37 -31.26
N LYS A 262 7.48 20.71 -32.42
CA LYS A 262 6.88 20.44 -33.72
C LYS A 262 6.65 18.94 -33.99
N ALA A 263 7.53 18.10 -33.53
CA ALA A 263 7.37 16.64 -33.69
C ALA A 263 6.17 16.13 -32.84
N ILE A 264 6.02 16.60 -31.61
CA ILE A 264 4.88 16.27 -30.72
C ILE A 264 3.58 16.80 -31.33
N GLN A 265 3.54 18.05 -31.78
CA GLN A 265 2.35 18.63 -32.45
C GLN A 265 1.92 17.82 -33.66
N ARG A 266 2.88 17.33 -34.46
CA ARG A 266 2.59 16.43 -35.59
C ARG A 266 2.06 15.08 -35.12
N GLY A 267 2.58 14.57 -34.00
CA GLY A 267 2.09 13.38 -33.37
C GLY A 267 0.65 13.51 -32.88
N ASN A 268 0.33 14.62 -32.21
CA ASN A 268 -1.04 14.95 -31.80
C ASN A 268 -1.99 14.98 -33.00
N ASN A 269 -1.60 15.68 -34.09
CA ASN A 269 -2.40 15.74 -35.31
C ASN A 269 -2.53 14.36 -36.01
N ALA A 270 -1.53 13.51 -35.90
CA ALA A 270 -1.59 12.15 -36.45
C ALA A 270 -2.51 11.24 -35.66
N TYR A 271 -2.56 11.37 -34.32
CA TYR A 271 -3.51 10.68 -33.48
C TYR A 271 -4.94 11.23 -33.70
N TYR A 272 -5.13 12.48 -33.39
CA TYR A 272 -6.37 13.21 -33.65
C TYR A 272 -6.09 14.72 -33.88
N ASN A 273 -6.38 15.16 -35.09
CA ASN A 273 -6.26 16.58 -35.42
C ASN A 273 -7.49 17.33 -34.88
N ASP A 274 -7.43 17.68 -33.61
CA ASP A 274 -8.55 18.29 -32.90
C ASP A 274 -8.81 19.70 -33.44
N PRO A 275 -10.04 20.00 -33.89
CA PRO A 275 -10.37 21.31 -34.43
C PRO A 275 -10.32 22.45 -33.41
N ASN A 276 -10.37 22.10 -32.09
CA ASN A 276 -10.38 23.09 -31.02
C ASN A 276 -8.97 23.51 -30.58
N GLY A 277 -7.95 22.68 -30.83
CA GLY A 277 -6.57 23.02 -30.52
C GLY A 277 -5.63 21.81 -30.53
N ASN A 278 -4.32 22.07 -30.53
CA ASN A 278 -3.33 20.99 -30.51
C ASN A 278 -2.84 20.64 -29.10
N ALA A 279 -2.41 21.65 -28.34
CA ALA A 279 -1.88 21.52 -27.00
C ALA A 279 -1.92 22.87 -26.27
N LEU A 280 -2.04 22.81 -24.94
CA LEU A 280 -1.85 23.96 -24.06
C LEU A 280 -0.41 24.43 -24.10
N THR A 281 -0.22 25.74 -23.99
CA THR A 281 1.07 26.37 -23.74
C THR A 281 1.42 26.35 -22.27
N GLN A 282 2.68 26.54 -21.91
CA GLN A 282 3.09 26.63 -20.51
C GLN A 282 2.40 27.82 -19.81
N LYS A 283 2.23 28.95 -20.46
CA LYS A 283 1.53 30.10 -19.91
C LYS A 283 0.06 29.80 -19.55
N GLU A 284 -0.64 29.02 -20.36
CA GLU A 284 -2.00 28.57 -20.05
C GLU A 284 -2.02 27.61 -18.88
N MET A 285 -1.06 26.68 -18.80
CA MET A 285 -0.95 25.78 -17.67
C MET A 285 -0.59 26.52 -16.38
N ASP A 286 0.34 27.48 -16.41
CA ASP A 286 0.67 28.34 -15.25
C ASP A 286 -0.59 29.06 -14.73
N ARG A 287 -1.43 29.57 -15.64
CA ARG A 287 -2.72 30.19 -15.30
C ARG A 287 -3.66 29.18 -14.62
N LEU A 288 -3.81 27.98 -15.18
CA LEU A 288 -4.65 26.93 -14.62
C LEU A 288 -4.18 26.50 -13.21
N LEU A 289 -2.87 26.32 -13.02
CA LEU A 289 -2.29 25.92 -11.72
C LEU A 289 -2.51 27.02 -10.66
N ALA A 290 -2.35 28.28 -11.03
CA ALA A 290 -2.66 29.40 -10.14
C ALA A 290 -4.16 29.47 -9.80
N PHE A 291 -5.04 29.22 -10.78
CA PHE A 291 -6.49 29.18 -10.60
C PHE A 291 -6.94 28.05 -9.68
N ALA A 292 -6.36 26.85 -9.82
CA ALA A 292 -6.61 25.70 -8.98
C ALA A 292 -6.14 25.94 -7.52
N LYS A 293 -4.90 26.44 -7.37
CA LYS A 293 -4.34 26.79 -6.06
C LYS A 293 -5.19 27.81 -5.29
N ALA A 294 -5.70 28.84 -5.98
CA ALA A 294 -6.58 29.84 -5.38
C ALA A 294 -7.92 29.25 -4.87
N ARG A 295 -8.25 28.03 -5.31
CA ARG A 295 -9.47 27.29 -4.90
C ARG A 295 -9.20 26.11 -4.00
N ASN A 296 -7.96 25.95 -3.52
CA ASN A 296 -7.51 24.82 -2.73
C ASN A 296 -7.72 23.47 -3.47
N ILE A 297 -7.56 23.44 -4.77
CA ILE A 297 -7.55 22.23 -5.58
C ILE A 297 -6.09 21.91 -5.96
N ASN A 298 -5.62 20.72 -5.61
CA ASN A 298 -4.35 20.22 -6.09
C ASN A 298 -4.51 19.64 -7.50
N ILE A 299 -3.49 19.78 -8.34
CA ILE A 299 -3.47 19.14 -9.64
C ILE A 299 -2.56 17.91 -9.58
N ILE A 300 -3.08 16.76 -10.03
CA ILE A 300 -2.31 15.54 -10.23
C ILE A 300 -2.10 15.38 -11.74
N PRO A 301 -0.93 15.73 -12.29
CA PRO A 301 -0.67 15.56 -13.71
C PRO A 301 -0.46 14.10 -14.07
N VAL A 302 -0.96 13.69 -15.24
CA VAL A 302 -0.72 12.37 -15.82
C VAL A 302 -0.05 12.53 -17.18
N ILE A 303 1.12 11.91 -17.34
CA ILE A 303 1.78 11.70 -18.64
C ILE A 303 1.97 10.19 -18.79
N ASN A 304 1.04 9.56 -19.50
CA ASN A 304 1.00 8.11 -19.63
C ASN A 304 2.21 7.56 -20.39
N SER A 305 2.76 6.48 -19.86
CA SER A 305 3.87 5.71 -20.45
C SER A 305 4.02 4.35 -19.71
N PRO A 306 4.57 3.32 -20.33
CA PRO A 306 5.04 3.21 -21.71
C PRO A 306 3.92 2.93 -22.73
N GLY A 307 2.67 2.75 -22.28
CA GLY A 307 1.45 2.67 -23.09
C GLY A 307 0.90 4.06 -23.43
N HIS A 308 -0.14 4.11 -24.27
CA HIS A 308 -0.88 5.33 -24.63
C HIS A 308 0.00 6.49 -25.12
N MET A 309 0.99 6.19 -25.96
CA MET A 309 2.02 7.14 -26.41
C MET A 309 2.00 7.40 -27.92
N ASP A 310 0.88 7.23 -28.61
CA ASP A 310 0.74 7.37 -30.06
C ASP A 310 1.45 8.62 -30.60
N ALA A 311 1.14 9.79 -30.04
CA ALA A 311 1.74 11.06 -30.46
C ALA A 311 3.27 11.10 -30.25
N LEU A 312 3.75 10.53 -29.15
CA LEU A 312 5.19 10.50 -28.86
C LEU A 312 5.93 9.48 -29.72
N LEU A 313 5.31 8.36 -30.07
CA LEU A 313 5.89 7.42 -31.04
C LEU A 313 6.10 8.06 -32.41
N VAL A 314 5.06 8.75 -32.91
CA VAL A 314 5.16 9.52 -34.17
C VAL A 314 6.24 10.62 -34.04
N ALA A 315 6.30 11.30 -32.91
CA ALA A 315 7.34 12.32 -32.66
C ALA A 315 8.75 11.72 -32.68
N MET A 316 8.96 10.55 -32.07
CA MET A 316 10.24 9.85 -32.10
C MET A 316 10.69 9.50 -33.52
N GLU A 317 9.79 8.99 -34.35
CA GLU A 317 10.07 8.71 -35.77
C GLU A 317 10.48 9.98 -36.53
N LYS A 318 9.75 11.10 -36.32
CA LYS A 318 10.09 12.41 -36.91
C LYS A 318 11.45 12.96 -36.43
N LEU A 319 11.89 12.54 -35.26
CA LEU A 319 13.20 12.83 -34.69
C LEU A 319 14.29 11.81 -35.08
N ALA A 320 13.95 10.87 -35.95
CA ALA A 320 14.81 9.79 -36.44
C ALA A 320 15.26 8.80 -35.34
N ILE A 321 14.41 8.57 -34.32
CA ILE A 321 14.49 7.44 -33.42
C ILE A 321 13.75 6.30 -34.13
N LYS A 322 14.49 5.26 -34.53
CA LYS A 322 13.96 4.16 -35.35
C LYS A 322 13.26 3.13 -34.49
N ASN A 323 12.17 2.56 -35.02
CA ASN A 323 11.40 1.48 -34.41
C ASN A 323 11.09 1.73 -32.91
N PRO A 324 10.47 2.88 -32.56
CA PRO A 324 10.24 3.23 -31.17
C PRO A 324 9.14 2.39 -30.51
N ALA A 325 8.22 1.83 -31.33
CA ALA A 325 7.07 1.09 -30.87
C ALA A 325 7.36 -0.38 -30.61
N PHE A 326 6.69 -0.96 -29.62
CA PHE A 326 6.63 -2.40 -29.39
C PHE A 326 6.01 -3.09 -30.61
N ASP A 327 6.50 -4.27 -30.96
CA ASP A 327 6.14 -4.99 -32.17
C ASP A 327 4.63 -5.16 -32.34
N GLY A 328 4.07 -4.60 -33.41
CA GLY A 328 2.65 -4.60 -33.72
C GLY A 328 1.83 -3.49 -33.03
N SER A 329 2.34 -2.83 -32.00
CA SER A 329 1.63 -1.77 -31.29
C SER A 329 1.74 -0.42 -32.01
N LYS A 330 0.69 0.41 -31.92
CA LYS A 330 0.67 1.81 -32.38
C LYS A 330 0.78 2.82 -31.23
N ARG A 331 0.64 2.36 -29.98
CA ARG A 331 0.53 3.22 -28.80
C ARG A 331 1.59 2.97 -27.73
N THR A 332 2.44 1.94 -27.88
CA THR A 332 3.32 1.50 -26.79
C THR A 332 4.78 1.54 -27.19
N VAL A 333 5.62 2.12 -26.35
CA VAL A 333 7.07 2.15 -26.50
C VAL A 333 7.65 0.75 -26.33
N ASP A 334 8.54 0.35 -27.25
CA ASP A 334 9.33 -0.87 -27.07
C ASP A 334 10.37 -0.67 -25.95
N LEU A 335 10.14 -1.30 -24.81
CA LEU A 335 11.06 -1.27 -23.66
C LEU A 335 12.43 -1.90 -23.94
N GLY A 336 12.57 -2.70 -25.03
CA GLY A 336 13.85 -3.17 -25.52
C GLY A 336 14.61 -2.16 -26.38
N ASN A 337 13.95 -1.12 -26.82
CA ASN A 337 14.59 -0.04 -27.57
C ASN A 337 15.11 1.04 -26.63
N GLN A 338 16.35 0.90 -26.15
CA GLN A 338 16.96 1.84 -25.19
C GLN A 338 16.94 3.28 -25.67
N LYS A 339 16.98 3.54 -27.00
CA LYS A 339 16.92 4.92 -27.52
C LYS A 339 15.54 5.52 -27.35
N ALA A 340 14.49 4.76 -27.58
CA ALA A 340 13.11 5.16 -27.35
C ALA A 340 12.82 5.36 -25.85
N VAL A 341 13.24 4.40 -25.03
CA VAL A 341 13.11 4.45 -23.56
C VAL A 341 13.80 5.70 -22.99
N ASN A 342 15.05 5.96 -23.40
CA ASN A 342 15.78 7.13 -22.92
C ASN A 342 15.13 8.45 -23.34
N PHE A 343 14.59 8.52 -24.56
CA PHE A 343 13.88 9.70 -25.03
C PHE A 343 12.58 9.91 -24.23
N THR A 344 11.81 8.85 -24.01
CA THR A 344 10.59 8.90 -23.19
C THR A 344 10.88 9.41 -21.80
N LYS A 345 11.86 8.81 -21.09
CA LYS A 345 12.27 9.26 -19.75
C LYS A 345 12.73 10.72 -19.75
N ALA A 346 13.47 11.16 -20.78
CA ALA A 346 13.91 12.55 -20.86
C ALA A 346 12.74 13.55 -21.05
N ILE A 347 11.72 13.16 -21.82
CA ILE A 347 10.50 13.97 -21.97
C ILE A 347 9.73 14.00 -20.65
N ILE A 348 9.47 12.85 -20.03
CA ILE A 348 8.74 12.79 -18.74
C ILE A 348 9.48 13.60 -17.67
N SER A 349 10.81 13.51 -17.59
CA SER A 349 11.62 14.29 -16.64
C SER A 349 11.41 15.80 -16.76
N LYS A 350 11.13 16.31 -17.97
CA LYS A 350 10.81 17.72 -18.15
C LYS A 350 9.48 18.10 -17.50
N TYR A 351 8.45 17.27 -17.67
CA TYR A 351 7.16 17.49 -17.03
C TYR A 351 7.25 17.32 -15.51
N VAL A 352 7.99 16.32 -15.05
CA VAL A 352 8.27 16.14 -13.61
C VAL A 352 8.94 17.37 -13.02
N ALA A 353 9.98 17.91 -13.68
CA ALA A 353 10.65 19.14 -13.24
C ALA A 353 9.73 20.35 -13.22
N TYR A 354 8.83 20.48 -14.20
CA TYR A 354 7.86 21.55 -14.26
C TYR A 354 6.81 21.45 -13.14
N PHE A 355 6.21 20.27 -12.96
CA PHE A 355 5.14 20.07 -11.99
C PHE A 355 5.63 19.99 -10.55
N SER A 356 6.91 19.75 -10.30
CA SER A 356 7.46 19.62 -8.93
C SER A 356 7.26 20.85 -8.04
N ALA A 357 7.10 22.04 -8.63
CA ALA A 357 6.78 23.27 -7.91
C ALA A 357 5.28 23.45 -7.62
N HIS A 358 4.42 22.57 -8.16
CA HIS A 358 2.97 22.78 -8.18
C HIS A 358 2.15 21.59 -7.72
N SER A 359 2.71 20.37 -7.74
CA SER A 359 1.99 19.13 -7.52
C SER A 359 2.71 18.24 -6.51
N GLU A 360 1.95 17.53 -5.66
CA GLU A 360 2.48 16.56 -4.70
C GLU A 360 2.66 15.18 -5.31
N ILE A 361 1.85 14.85 -6.31
CA ILE A 361 1.78 13.52 -6.94
C ILE A 361 1.96 13.70 -8.45
N PHE A 362 2.72 12.80 -9.08
CA PHE A 362 2.84 12.70 -10.52
C PHE A 362 2.51 11.28 -10.97
N ASN A 363 1.50 11.13 -11.84
CA ASN A 363 1.11 9.84 -12.39
C ASN A 363 1.82 9.61 -13.74
N PHE A 364 2.61 8.53 -13.84
CA PHE A 364 3.31 8.17 -15.06
C PHE A 364 2.55 7.15 -15.94
N GLY A 365 1.31 6.81 -15.56
CA GLY A 365 0.46 5.87 -16.28
C GLY A 365 0.77 4.42 -15.92
N GLY A 366 1.35 3.68 -16.83
CA GLY A 366 1.75 2.29 -16.60
C GLY A 366 0.64 1.28 -16.87
N ASP A 367 -0.44 1.69 -17.52
CA ASP A 367 -1.57 0.86 -17.90
C ASP A 367 -1.46 0.36 -19.35
N GLU A 368 -2.19 -0.70 -19.63
CA GLU A 368 -2.54 -1.23 -20.96
C GLU A 368 -1.37 -1.34 -21.95
N TYR A 369 -0.22 -1.85 -21.49
CA TYR A 369 0.95 -2.04 -22.34
C TYR A 369 0.60 -2.87 -23.59
N ALA A 370 0.72 -2.28 -24.77
CA ALA A 370 0.42 -2.88 -26.07
C ALA A 370 -0.96 -3.59 -26.13
N ASN A 371 -1.96 -3.02 -25.48
CA ASN A 371 -3.31 -3.57 -25.45
C ASN A 371 -3.99 -3.61 -26.83
N ASP A 372 -3.42 -2.92 -27.81
CA ASP A 372 -3.79 -2.97 -29.22
C ASP A 372 -3.17 -4.16 -29.98
N VAL A 373 -2.42 -5.03 -29.30
CA VAL A 373 -1.83 -6.25 -29.86
C VAL A 373 -2.63 -7.47 -29.41
N ASP A 374 -2.98 -8.37 -30.32
CA ASP A 374 -3.86 -9.52 -30.13
C ASP A 374 -3.55 -10.40 -28.92
N THR A 375 -2.29 -10.52 -28.50
CA THR A 375 -1.87 -11.38 -27.39
C THR A 375 -1.79 -10.69 -26.04
N GLY A 376 -2.16 -9.39 -25.97
CA GLY A 376 -1.97 -8.57 -24.77
C GLY A 376 -0.48 -8.33 -24.45
N GLY A 377 -0.13 -7.10 -24.13
CA GLY A 377 1.29 -6.72 -23.99
C GLY A 377 1.95 -7.23 -22.72
N TRP A 378 1.27 -7.17 -21.56
CA TRP A 378 1.84 -7.64 -20.29
C TRP A 378 2.18 -9.13 -20.32
N ALA A 379 1.24 -9.98 -20.76
CA ALA A 379 1.46 -11.42 -20.90
C ALA A 379 2.62 -11.72 -21.87
N LYS A 380 2.72 -10.95 -22.96
CA LYS A 380 3.80 -11.10 -23.95
C LYS A 380 5.16 -10.69 -23.36
N LEU A 381 5.20 -9.63 -22.54
CA LEU A 381 6.42 -9.26 -21.82
C LEU A 381 6.86 -10.33 -20.83
N GLN A 382 5.91 -10.89 -20.04
CA GLN A 382 6.21 -11.97 -19.10
C GLN A 382 6.73 -13.22 -19.83
N SER A 383 6.01 -13.71 -20.85
CA SER A 383 6.37 -14.93 -21.57
C SER A 383 7.72 -14.81 -22.32
N SER A 384 8.10 -13.61 -22.73
CA SER A 384 9.41 -13.33 -23.34
C SER A 384 10.53 -13.07 -22.32
N GLY A 385 10.25 -13.08 -21.03
CA GLY A 385 11.20 -12.76 -19.97
C GLY A 385 11.58 -11.26 -19.90
N ARG A 386 10.86 -10.39 -20.61
CA ARG A 386 11.17 -8.97 -20.73
C ARG A 386 10.35 -8.09 -19.78
N TYR A 387 9.47 -8.66 -18.99
CA TYR A 387 8.70 -7.89 -18.00
C TYR A 387 9.61 -7.19 -16.98
N LYS A 388 10.81 -7.74 -16.70
CA LYS A 388 11.87 -7.06 -15.92
C LYS A 388 12.27 -5.69 -16.48
N ASP A 389 12.13 -5.47 -17.79
CA ASP A 389 12.44 -4.19 -18.43
C ASP A 389 11.38 -3.14 -18.02
N PHE A 390 10.12 -3.56 -17.83
CA PHE A 390 9.08 -2.70 -17.28
C PHE A 390 9.30 -2.41 -15.80
N VAL A 391 9.68 -3.42 -14.99
CA VAL A 391 10.01 -3.19 -13.57
C VAL A 391 11.12 -2.14 -13.43
N ALA A 392 12.19 -2.27 -14.22
CA ALA A 392 13.28 -1.30 -14.23
C ALA A 392 12.81 0.09 -14.71
N TYR A 393 11.98 0.14 -15.76
CA TYR A 393 11.44 1.37 -16.30
C TYR A 393 10.57 2.12 -15.29
N ALA A 394 9.64 1.44 -14.64
CA ALA A 394 8.75 2.03 -13.63
C ALA A 394 9.53 2.53 -12.40
N ASN A 395 10.52 1.75 -11.94
CA ASN A 395 11.38 2.16 -10.82
C ASN A 395 12.25 3.37 -11.17
N ASP A 396 12.75 3.47 -12.40
CA ASP A 396 13.50 4.63 -12.88
C ASP A 396 12.60 5.89 -12.89
N LEU A 397 11.35 5.78 -13.36
CA LEU A 397 10.40 6.90 -13.32
C LEU A 397 10.04 7.27 -11.89
N ALA A 398 9.77 6.29 -11.04
CA ALA A 398 9.51 6.52 -9.62
C ALA A 398 10.68 7.29 -8.97
N LYS A 399 11.91 6.88 -9.26
CA LYS A 399 13.10 7.59 -8.77
C LYS A 399 13.17 9.04 -9.30
N ILE A 400 12.93 9.29 -10.58
CA ILE A 400 12.94 10.63 -11.17
C ILE A 400 11.90 11.53 -10.48
N ILE A 401 10.70 11.01 -10.22
CA ILE A 401 9.61 11.73 -9.58
C ILE A 401 9.94 12.03 -8.11
N LYS A 402 10.49 11.05 -7.38
CA LYS A 402 10.91 11.22 -5.97
C LYS A 402 12.07 12.20 -5.82
N ASP A 403 13.07 12.12 -6.71
CA ASP A 403 14.20 13.06 -6.72
C ASP A 403 13.75 14.51 -6.94
N ALA A 404 12.59 14.72 -7.58
CA ALA A 404 11.96 16.02 -7.75
C ALA A 404 11.04 16.44 -6.57
N GLY A 405 10.91 15.61 -5.54
CA GLY A 405 10.13 15.89 -4.33
C GLY A 405 8.64 15.56 -4.44
N MET A 406 8.22 14.81 -5.47
CA MET A 406 6.83 14.34 -5.64
C MET A 406 6.69 12.86 -5.35
N GLN A 407 5.46 12.41 -5.10
CA GLN A 407 5.11 10.99 -4.97
C GLN A 407 4.79 10.39 -6.35
N PRO A 408 5.41 9.28 -6.75
CA PRO A 408 5.08 8.59 -7.99
C PRO A 408 3.73 7.88 -7.87
N MET A 409 2.93 7.91 -8.94
CA MET A 409 1.69 7.14 -9.05
C MET A 409 1.66 6.41 -10.39
N SER A 410 1.05 5.23 -10.41
CA SER A 410 0.81 4.40 -11.59
C SER A 410 -0.57 3.76 -11.52
N PHE A 411 -1.18 3.48 -12.68
CA PHE A 411 -2.33 2.57 -12.74
C PHE A 411 -1.91 1.14 -12.38
N ASN A 412 -2.86 0.33 -11.91
CA ASN A 412 -2.52 -0.94 -11.24
C ASN A 412 -2.16 -2.10 -12.18
N ASP A 413 -2.72 -2.12 -13.38
CA ASP A 413 -2.74 -3.34 -14.21
C ASP A 413 -1.37 -3.81 -14.68
N GLY A 414 -0.41 -2.90 -14.87
CA GLY A 414 0.97 -3.24 -15.21
C GLY A 414 1.85 -3.59 -14.01
N ILE A 415 1.51 -3.12 -12.82
CA ILE A 415 2.34 -3.32 -11.63
C ILE A 415 2.06 -4.72 -11.03
N TYR A 416 3.09 -5.56 -10.91
CA TYR A 416 2.96 -6.96 -10.48
C TYR A 416 1.91 -7.75 -11.27
N TYR A 417 1.86 -7.57 -12.60
CA TYR A 417 0.94 -8.30 -13.46
C TYR A 417 0.98 -9.80 -13.13
N ASN A 418 -0.21 -10.43 -13.05
CA ASN A 418 -0.37 -11.82 -12.64
C ASN A 418 0.10 -12.15 -11.21
N SER A 419 0.22 -11.14 -10.33
CA SER A 419 0.78 -11.25 -8.97
C SER A 419 2.20 -11.85 -8.93
N ASP A 420 2.97 -11.64 -10.00
CA ASP A 420 4.30 -12.21 -10.19
C ASP A 420 5.39 -11.19 -9.87
N ASP A 421 6.21 -11.49 -8.86
CA ASP A 421 7.37 -10.69 -8.46
C ASP A 421 8.72 -11.33 -8.85
N SER A 422 8.70 -12.42 -9.61
CA SER A 422 9.91 -13.13 -10.06
C SER A 422 10.79 -12.30 -11.01
N PHE A 423 10.21 -11.28 -11.64
CA PHE A 423 10.92 -10.36 -12.53
C PHE A 423 11.56 -9.18 -11.83
N GLY A 424 11.34 -9.03 -10.53
CA GLY A 424 11.82 -7.95 -9.68
C GLY A 424 10.72 -7.27 -8.88
N THR A 425 11.10 -6.35 -8.00
CA THR A 425 10.18 -5.61 -7.13
C THR A 425 10.02 -4.18 -7.61
N PHE A 426 8.78 -3.68 -7.57
CA PHE A 426 8.50 -2.26 -7.79
C PHE A 426 8.80 -1.46 -6.52
N ASP A 427 9.16 -0.19 -6.69
CA ASP A 427 9.37 0.74 -5.59
C ASP A 427 8.06 0.90 -4.79
N PRO A 428 8.04 0.56 -3.49
CA PRO A 428 6.81 0.56 -2.69
C PRO A 428 6.21 1.97 -2.49
N GLU A 429 6.97 3.03 -2.78
CA GLU A 429 6.45 4.39 -2.75
C GLU A 429 5.61 4.76 -3.99
N ILE A 430 5.55 3.90 -5.02
CA ILE A 430 4.61 4.08 -6.13
C ILE A 430 3.18 3.92 -5.58
N ILE A 431 2.40 4.98 -5.63
CA ILE A 431 0.98 4.96 -5.32
C ILE A 431 0.26 4.21 -6.45
N ILE A 432 -0.62 3.29 -6.09
CA ILE A 432 -1.40 2.50 -7.04
C ILE A 432 -2.78 3.13 -7.26
N SER A 433 -3.03 3.62 -8.45
CA SER A 433 -4.36 4.00 -8.92
C SER A 433 -5.09 2.75 -9.37
N TYR A 434 -5.82 2.11 -8.44
CA TYR A 434 -6.44 0.81 -8.67
C TYR A 434 -7.79 0.97 -9.38
N TRP A 435 -7.81 0.73 -10.69
CA TRP A 435 -8.99 0.96 -11.51
C TRP A 435 -9.72 -0.32 -11.91
N THR A 436 -9.02 -1.44 -12.08
CA THR A 436 -9.62 -2.68 -12.57
C THR A 436 -9.14 -3.91 -11.81
N ALA A 437 -10.05 -4.88 -11.66
CA ALA A 437 -9.74 -6.24 -11.20
C ALA A 437 -9.28 -7.17 -12.33
N GLY A 438 -9.14 -6.64 -13.55
CA GLY A 438 -8.84 -7.43 -14.73
C GLY A 438 -10.07 -8.10 -15.35
N TRP A 439 -9.82 -8.86 -16.39
CA TRP A 439 -10.84 -9.66 -17.10
C TRP A 439 -10.21 -10.95 -17.61
N SER A 440 -10.99 -11.82 -18.25
CA SER A 440 -10.47 -13.08 -18.78
C SER A 440 -9.25 -12.88 -19.69
N GLY A 441 -8.10 -13.43 -19.28
CA GLY A 441 -6.83 -13.29 -19.99
C GLY A 441 -6.07 -11.99 -19.73
N TYR A 442 -6.55 -11.16 -18.78
CA TYR A 442 -5.88 -9.96 -18.33
C TYR A 442 -5.81 -9.97 -16.79
N ASP A 443 -4.77 -10.60 -16.27
CA ASP A 443 -4.64 -10.96 -14.87
C ASP A 443 -3.86 -9.89 -14.09
N VAL A 444 -4.57 -9.10 -13.31
CA VAL A 444 -3.97 -8.07 -12.45
C VAL A 444 -3.81 -8.56 -11.01
N ALA A 445 -2.85 -7.99 -10.29
CA ALA A 445 -2.69 -8.27 -8.87
C ALA A 445 -3.89 -7.74 -8.06
N LYS A 446 -4.28 -8.47 -7.02
CA LYS A 446 -5.33 -8.03 -6.10
C LYS A 446 -4.88 -6.83 -5.27
N PRO A 447 -5.81 -5.98 -4.82
CA PRO A 447 -5.45 -4.80 -4.01
C PRO A 447 -4.66 -5.14 -2.75
N GLU A 448 -4.98 -6.25 -2.08
CA GLU A 448 -4.27 -6.72 -0.88
C GLU A 448 -2.79 -7.04 -1.15
N TYR A 449 -2.49 -7.52 -2.35
CA TYR A 449 -1.12 -7.80 -2.75
C TYR A 449 -0.27 -6.52 -2.77
N PHE A 450 -0.82 -5.43 -3.29
CA PHE A 450 -0.16 -4.13 -3.27
C PHE A 450 0.06 -3.60 -1.84
N VAL A 451 -0.96 -3.72 -0.98
CA VAL A 451 -0.83 -3.33 0.44
C VAL A 451 0.25 -4.14 1.14
N GLN A 452 0.31 -5.45 0.91
CA GLN A 452 1.36 -6.34 1.45
C GLN A 452 2.76 -5.96 0.94
N LYS A 453 2.87 -5.43 -0.28
CA LYS A 453 4.12 -4.92 -0.84
C LYS A 453 4.47 -3.50 -0.38
N GLY A 454 3.62 -2.85 0.41
CA GLY A 454 3.85 -1.53 1.00
C GLY A 454 3.34 -0.34 0.17
N HIS A 455 2.62 -0.60 -0.91
CA HIS A 455 2.03 0.46 -1.74
C HIS A 455 0.81 1.10 -1.08
N LYS A 456 0.63 2.40 -1.27
CA LYS A 456 -0.63 3.11 -1.01
C LYS A 456 -1.57 2.96 -2.19
N ILE A 457 -2.87 2.95 -1.94
CA ILE A 457 -3.89 2.75 -2.98
C ILE A 457 -4.83 3.95 -3.07
N PHE A 458 -5.05 4.45 -4.30
CA PHE A 458 -6.25 5.17 -4.66
C PHE A 458 -7.28 4.19 -5.22
N ASN A 459 -8.52 4.30 -4.75
CA ASN A 459 -9.66 3.63 -5.36
C ASN A 459 -10.08 4.39 -6.63
N THR A 460 -9.69 3.90 -7.78
CA THR A 460 -10.03 4.49 -9.09
C THR A 460 -11.10 3.63 -9.77
N ASN A 461 -12.11 3.24 -9.03
CA ASN A 461 -13.10 2.24 -9.38
C ASN A 461 -13.70 2.48 -10.76
N ASP A 462 -13.51 1.52 -11.67
CA ASP A 462 -14.04 1.55 -13.02
C ASP A 462 -15.59 1.55 -13.10
N ALA A 463 -16.26 1.16 -12.01
CA ALA A 463 -17.71 1.31 -11.91
C ALA A 463 -18.19 2.77 -11.98
N TRP A 464 -17.31 3.73 -11.70
CA TRP A 464 -17.60 5.18 -11.80
C TRP A 464 -17.09 5.81 -13.10
N TYR A 465 -16.58 4.99 -14.02
CA TYR A 465 -16.09 5.49 -15.30
C TYR A 465 -17.22 5.88 -16.23
N TRP A 466 -17.09 7.06 -16.80
CA TRP A 466 -17.75 7.38 -18.05
C TRP A 466 -16.70 7.51 -19.14
N VAL A 467 -16.81 6.66 -20.16
CA VAL A 467 -15.95 6.70 -21.34
C VAL A 467 -16.76 7.30 -22.49
N ALA A 468 -16.55 8.59 -22.74
CA ALA A 468 -17.25 9.28 -23.83
C ALA A 468 -16.82 8.71 -25.18
N GLY A 469 -17.78 8.22 -25.93
CA GLY A 469 -17.55 7.56 -27.21
C GLY A 469 -17.56 6.04 -27.18
N ASN A 470 -17.62 5.41 -26.00
CA ASN A 470 -17.65 3.94 -25.86
C ASN A 470 -19.05 3.34 -25.99
N VAL A 471 -19.87 3.89 -26.93
CA VAL A 471 -21.29 3.50 -27.06
C VAL A 471 -21.49 2.07 -27.54
N ASP A 472 -20.55 1.48 -28.25
CA ASP A 472 -20.70 0.16 -28.87
C ASP A 472 -20.26 -0.99 -27.95
N SER A 473 -19.47 -0.73 -26.91
CA SER A 473 -18.96 -1.77 -25.99
C SER A 473 -19.97 -2.19 -24.92
N GLY A 474 -20.97 -1.35 -24.61
CA GLY A 474 -21.94 -1.59 -23.54
C GLY A 474 -21.41 -1.47 -22.12
N ILE A 475 -20.13 -1.07 -21.94
CA ILE A 475 -19.49 -0.83 -20.62
C ILE A 475 -19.11 0.62 -20.48
N TYR A 476 -18.92 1.06 -19.23
CA TYR A 476 -18.49 2.42 -18.87
C TYR A 476 -19.42 3.52 -19.43
N GLN A 477 -20.71 3.23 -19.46
CA GLN A 477 -21.73 4.17 -19.94
C GLN A 477 -22.05 5.20 -18.86
N TYR A 478 -22.54 6.36 -19.30
CA TYR A 478 -22.89 7.47 -18.41
C TYR A 478 -23.92 7.08 -17.35
N ASP A 479 -25.00 6.40 -17.75
CA ASP A 479 -26.08 6.00 -16.85
C ASP A 479 -25.61 4.94 -15.84
N ASP A 480 -24.69 4.05 -16.25
CA ASP A 480 -24.11 3.05 -15.35
C ASP A 480 -23.22 3.71 -14.30
N ALA A 481 -22.41 4.68 -14.70
CA ALA A 481 -21.57 5.45 -13.78
C ALA A 481 -22.41 6.14 -12.69
N LEU A 482 -23.50 6.83 -13.08
CA LEU A 482 -24.44 7.45 -12.15
C LEU A 482 -25.09 6.42 -11.21
N ALA A 483 -25.60 5.32 -11.76
CA ALA A 483 -26.27 4.28 -10.98
C ALA A 483 -25.30 3.61 -9.97
N ASN A 484 -24.05 3.45 -10.33
CA ASN A 484 -23.06 2.80 -9.49
C ASN A 484 -22.58 3.69 -8.32
N MET A 485 -22.66 5.01 -8.43
CA MET A 485 -22.32 5.92 -7.32
C MET A 485 -23.20 5.71 -6.09
N SER A 486 -24.45 5.27 -6.28
CA SER A 486 -25.35 4.93 -5.15
C SER A 486 -25.21 3.48 -4.65
N LYS A 487 -24.47 2.63 -5.36
CA LYS A 487 -24.34 1.19 -5.05
C LYS A 487 -22.98 0.82 -4.47
N LYS A 488 -21.96 1.62 -4.71
CA LYS A 488 -20.59 1.38 -4.26
C LYS A 488 -20.24 2.33 -3.14
N ALA A 489 -19.53 1.87 -2.12
CA ALA A 489 -18.96 2.75 -1.12
C ALA A 489 -17.74 3.50 -1.69
N PHE A 490 -17.45 4.68 -1.16
CA PHE A 490 -16.26 5.46 -1.53
C PHE A 490 -14.95 4.64 -1.42
N THR A 491 -14.93 3.70 -0.49
CA THR A 491 -13.76 2.85 -0.20
C THR A 491 -13.80 1.47 -0.89
N ASP A 492 -14.81 1.18 -1.72
CA ASP A 492 -14.94 -0.11 -2.42
C ASP A 492 -13.95 -0.20 -3.59
N VAL A 493 -12.78 -0.78 -3.36
CA VAL A 493 -11.81 -1.07 -4.42
C VAL A 493 -12.26 -2.29 -5.23
N PRO A 494 -12.17 -2.29 -6.57
CA PRO A 494 -12.53 -3.46 -7.38
C PRO A 494 -11.85 -4.73 -6.89
N ALA A 495 -12.64 -5.78 -6.62
CA ALA A 495 -12.19 -7.07 -6.06
C ALA A 495 -11.39 -7.00 -4.75
N GLY A 496 -11.37 -5.85 -4.09
CA GLY A 496 -10.75 -5.68 -2.77
C GLY A 496 -11.63 -6.19 -1.64
N SER A 497 -11.01 -6.58 -0.54
CA SER A 497 -11.72 -6.89 0.70
C SER A 497 -12.33 -5.61 1.31
N PRO A 498 -13.43 -5.73 2.06
CA PRO A 498 -13.92 -4.63 2.86
C PRO A 498 -12.81 -4.10 3.78
N ASN A 499 -12.70 -2.78 3.91
CA ASN A 499 -11.73 -2.13 4.80
C ASN A 499 -10.28 -2.10 4.32
N LEU A 500 -10.05 -2.32 3.03
CA LEU A 500 -8.73 -2.11 2.45
C LEU A 500 -8.29 -0.65 2.70
N PRO A 501 -7.08 -0.40 3.22
CA PRO A 501 -6.61 0.96 3.45
C PRO A 501 -6.38 1.66 2.11
N ILE A 502 -7.09 2.79 1.90
CA ILE A 502 -6.92 3.66 0.73
C ILE A 502 -6.56 5.07 1.16
N ILE A 503 -5.98 5.85 0.28
CA ILE A 503 -5.67 7.27 0.52
C ILE A 503 -6.67 8.22 -0.14
N GLY A 504 -7.61 7.71 -0.91
CA GLY A 504 -8.65 8.48 -1.56
C GLY A 504 -9.32 7.72 -2.69
N SER A 505 -10.28 8.37 -3.36
CA SER A 505 -11.00 7.81 -4.50
C SER A 505 -11.04 8.77 -5.67
N ILE A 506 -10.98 8.22 -6.88
CA ILE A 506 -10.90 8.95 -8.14
C ILE A 506 -12.08 8.60 -9.03
N GLN A 507 -12.88 9.59 -9.37
CA GLN A 507 -13.91 9.51 -10.40
C GLN A 507 -13.31 9.93 -11.75
N CYS A 508 -13.54 9.16 -12.81
CA CYS A 508 -12.90 9.41 -14.10
C CYS A 508 -13.89 9.64 -15.25
N VAL A 509 -13.56 10.62 -16.11
CA VAL A 509 -14.17 10.83 -17.42
C VAL A 509 -13.10 10.70 -18.49
N TRP A 510 -13.28 9.73 -19.37
CA TRP A 510 -12.37 9.38 -20.46
C TRP A 510 -12.93 9.77 -21.81
N TYR A 511 -12.06 10.05 -22.79
CA TYR A 511 -12.42 10.41 -24.16
C TYR A 511 -11.80 9.42 -25.17
N ASP A 512 -12.22 8.15 -25.14
CA ASP A 512 -11.71 7.12 -26.07
C ASP A 512 -12.01 7.47 -27.53
N ASP A 513 -13.13 8.14 -27.79
CA ASP A 513 -13.39 8.79 -29.08
C ASP A 513 -13.26 10.32 -28.92
N PRO A 514 -12.11 10.92 -29.22
CA PRO A 514 -11.88 12.36 -29.06
C PRO A 514 -12.73 13.23 -30.01
N ARG A 515 -13.40 12.62 -31.00
CA ARG A 515 -14.30 13.32 -31.93
C ARG A 515 -15.63 13.71 -31.31
N ARG A 516 -15.98 13.07 -30.15
CA ARG A 516 -17.21 13.39 -29.43
C ARG A 516 -17.20 14.81 -28.94
N ASP A 517 -18.37 15.45 -28.95
CA ASP A 517 -18.53 16.80 -28.42
C ASP A 517 -18.21 16.86 -26.92
N TYR A 518 -17.90 18.06 -26.44
CA TYR A 518 -17.84 18.30 -25.01
C TYR A 518 -19.26 18.25 -24.42
N ASP A 519 -19.43 17.48 -23.37
CA ASP A 519 -20.71 17.35 -22.66
C ASP A 519 -20.52 17.75 -21.19
N PHE A 520 -20.33 19.04 -20.98
CA PHE A 520 -20.13 19.59 -19.63
C PHE A 520 -21.31 19.36 -18.71
N GLU A 521 -22.53 19.34 -19.23
CA GLU A 521 -23.73 19.07 -18.44
C GLU A 521 -23.67 17.67 -17.80
N ARG A 522 -23.33 16.65 -18.58
CA ARG A 522 -23.14 15.31 -18.07
C ARG A 522 -21.95 15.19 -17.13
N ILE A 523 -20.83 15.85 -17.45
CA ILE A 523 -19.66 15.86 -16.56
C ILE A 523 -20.06 16.48 -15.21
N TYR A 524 -20.73 17.63 -15.19
CA TYR A 524 -21.16 18.30 -13.97
C TYR A 524 -22.15 17.46 -13.17
N THR A 525 -23.09 16.79 -13.83
CA THR A 525 -24.03 15.88 -13.18
C THR A 525 -23.32 14.71 -12.49
N LEU A 526 -22.31 14.11 -13.14
CA LEU A 526 -21.46 13.07 -12.53
C LEU A 526 -20.74 13.60 -11.30
N MET A 527 -20.13 14.78 -11.40
CA MET A 527 -19.41 15.41 -10.27
C MET A 527 -20.35 15.73 -9.10
N ASP A 528 -21.54 16.25 -9.38
CA ASP A 528 -22.57 16.54 -8.37
C ASP A 528 -23.03 15.25 -7.69
N THR A 529 -23.35 14.23 -8.46
CA THR A 529 -23.81 12.93 -7.96
C THR A 529 -22.75 12.26 -7.08
N PHE A 530 -21.49 12.31 -7.50
CA PHE A 530 -20.39 11.77 -6.70
C PHE A 530 -20.23 12.53 -5.38
N SER A 531 -20.24 13.86 -5.43
CA SER A 531 -20.15 14.71 -4.24
C SER A 531 -21.32 14.50 -3.27
N GLU A 532 -22.54 14.34 -3.78
CA GLU A 532 -23.74 14.11 -2.96
C GLU A 532 -23.72 12.74 -2.27
N ASN A 533 -23.35 11.68 -2.99
CA ASN A 533 -23.29 10.33 -2.44
C ASN A 533 -22.15 10.14 -1.43
N TYR A 534 -21.05 10.87 -1.58
CA TYR A 534 -19.85 10.71 -0.76
C TYR A 534 -19.51 12.00 0.02
N ARG A 535 -20.53 12.73 0.44
CA ARG A 535 -20.40 14.05 1.11
C ARG A 535 -19.47 14.04 2.31
N GLU A 536 -19.40 12.96 3.06
CA GLU A 536 -18.52 12.80 4.22
C GLU A 536 -17.02 12.84 3.88
N TYR A 537 -16.67 12.58 2.61
CA TYR A 537 -15.28 12.61 2.09
C TYR A 537 -14.99 13.90 1.32
N MET A 538 -15.95 14.79 1.20
CA MET A 538 -15.78 16.07 0.51
C MET A 538 -15.37 17.17 1.51
N VAL A 539 -14.56 18.11 1.04
CA VAL A 539 -14.16 19.26 1.86
C VAL A 539 -15.37 20.17 2.04
N VAL A 540 -15.81 20.32 3.29
CA VAL A 540 -16.86 21.29 3.64
C VAL A 540 -16.25 22.70 3.57
N LYS A 541 -16.80 23.56 2.73
CA LYS A 541 -16.41 24.97 2.61
C LYS A 541 -17.30 25.86 3.45
#